data_4e08a4ba7b9f4bddfb5f2f9b4f1ada1d
#
_entry.id   4e08a4ba7b9f4bddfb5f2f9b4f1ada1d
#
_cell.length_a   1.000
_cell.length_b   1.000
_cell.length_c   1.000
_cell.angle_alpha   90.00
_cell.angle_beta   90.00
_cell.angle_gamma   90.00
#
_symmetry.space_group_name_H-M   'P 1'
#
loop_
_entity.id
_entity.type
_entity.pdbx_description
1 polymer ?
#
loop_
_entity_poly.entity_id
_entity_poly.type
_entity_poly.pdbx_seq_one_letter_code
_entity_poly.pdbx_strand_id
1 'polypeptide(L)'
;MVPYATRYYIEKQFQEVYTISKFKEFQAELTGKVYCNITSIEVGYPESRYEVQEDIKLNERKKKKRFTVMFEGEKYHIVCSCHLFEFRGILCRHALSVLIRNDVKFIPDSYILRRWRRDVCRAYTRVKINYNGWVSTPEQVRYDQLQSLSAKVANLVVDDEERTRKFMELLENQLNNLTISIPRTNCGSNLLSQGSVQISSDCGKAARTSFGLILDP
;
A
#
# COMPACT_ATOMS: atom_id res chain seq x y z
N MET A 1 -2.15 -8.12 -19.26
CA MET A 1 -3.00 -8.53 -18.12
C MET A 1 -2.41 -9.82 -17.56
N VAL A 2 -2.34 -10.01 -16.24
CA VAL A 2 -1.83 -11.27 -15.67
C VAL A 2 -2.92 -12.33 -15.80
N PRO A 3 -2.65 -13.53 -16.34
CA PRO A 3 -3.66 -14.57 -16.45
C PRO A 3 -4.09 -15.10 -15.08
N TYR A 4 -5.34 -15.57 -14.98
CA TYR A 4 -5.82 -16.26 -13.79
C TYR A 4 -5.10 -17.60 -13.59
N ALA A 5 -4.71 -17.88 -12.37
CA ALA A 5 -4.13 -19.16 -11.97
C ALA A 5 -5.18 -20.14 -11.41
N THR A 6 -6.33 -19.59 -10.95
CA THR A 6 -7.39 -20.37 -10.33
C THR A 6 -8.76 -19.98 -10.88
N ARG A 7 -9.81 -20.69 -10.48
CA ARG A 7 -11.21 -20.39 -10.83
C ARG A 7 -11.97 -19.69 -9.70
N TYR A 8 -11.29 -19.26 -8.64
CA TYR A 8 -11.95 -18.58 -7.52
C TYR A 8 -12.34 -17.14 -7.85
N TYR A 9 -13.57 -16.76 -7.49
CA TYR A 9 -14.05 -15.37 -7.68
C TYR A 9 -13.18 -14.35 -6.96
N ILE A 10 -12.59 -14.72 -5.82
CA ILE A 10 -11.63 -13.91 -5.07
C ILE A 10 -10.46 -13.46 -5.96
N GLU A 11 -9.93 -14.34 -6.81
CA GLU A 11 -8.82 -13.99 -7.70
C GLU A 11 -9.22 -12.89 -8.69
N LYS A 12 -10.42 -13.00 -9.28
CA LYS A 12 -10.97 -12.00 -10.18
C LYS A 12 -11.14 -10.66 -9.49
N GLN A 13 -11.73 -10.66 -8.28
CA GLN A 13 -11.92 -9.46 -7.47
C GLN A 13 -10.60 -8.71 -7.23
N PHE A 14 -9.55 -9.41 -6.82
CA PHE A 14 -8.26 -8.80 -6.54
C PHE A 14 -7.53 -8.35 -7.83
N GLN A 15 -7.70 -9.06 -8.95
CA GLN A 15 -7.15 -8.64 -10.23
C GLN A 15 -7.77 -7.33 -10.73
N GLU A 16 -9.06 -7.13 -10.51
CA GLU A 16 -9.77 -5.91 -10.92
C GLU A 16 -9.35 -4.70 -10.08
N VAL A 17 -9.00 -4.91 -8.83
CA VAL A 17 -8.76 -3.83 -7.87
C VAL A 17 -7.28 -3.50 -7.67
N TYR A 18 -6.42 -4.51 -7.56
CA TYR A 18 -5.02 -4.31 -7.19
C TYR A 18 -4.13 -3.90 -8.35
N THR A 19 -3.03 -3.21 -8.04
CA THR A 19 -1.92 -3.02 -8.97
C THR A 19 -1.35 -4.38 -9.39
N ILE A 20 -0.76 -4.45 -10.59
CA ILE A 20 -0.21 -5.70 -11.15
C ILE A 20 0.79 -6.36 -10.18
N SER A 21 1.66 -5.58 -9.54
CA SER A 21 2.64 -6.08 -8.58
C SER A 21 1.96 -6.73 -7.38
N LYS A 22 0.97 -6.08 -6.77
CA LYS A 22 0.25 -6.60 -5.61
C LYS A 22 -0.67 -7.76 -5.95
N PHE A 23 -1.26 -7.74 -7.13
CA PHE A 23 -2.02 -8.90 -7.60
C PHE A 23 -1.13 -10.15 -7.75
N LYS A 24 0.09 -10.03 -8.28
CA LYS A 24 1.04 -11.17 -8.36
C LYS A 24 1.41 -11.72 -6.98
N GLU A 25 1.64 -10.85 -5.98
CA GLU A 25 1.90 -11.30 -4.60
C GLU A 25 0.67 -12.02 -4.03
N PHE A 26 -0.54 -11.49 -4.23
CA PHE A 26 -1.77 -12.14 -3.80
C PHE A 26 -1.98 -13.49 -4.52
N GLN A 27 -1.76 -13.55 -5.83
CA GLN A 27 -1.89 -14.78 -6.61
C GLN A 27 -0.91 -15.87 -6.13
N ALA A 28 0.30 -15.49 -5.71
CA ALA A 28 1.27 -16.41 -5.12
C ALA A 28 0.76 -16.99 -3.78
N GLU A 29 0.11 -16.19 -2.94
CA GLU A 29 -0.53 -16.70 -1.72
C GLU A 29 -1.74 -17.59 -2.02
N LEU A 30 -2.58 -17.21 -2.99
CA LEU A 30 -3.74 -17.97 -3.39
C LEU A 30 -3.37 -19.35 -3.97
N THR A 31 -2.35 -19.41 -4.82
CA THR A 31 -1.85 -20.68 -5.36
C THR A 31 -1.10 -21.49 -4.31
N GLY A 32 -0.38 -20.81 -3.41
CA GLY A 32 0.32 -21.43 -2.28
C GLY A 32 -0.58 -22.14 -1.28
N LYS A 33 -1.88 -21.86 -1.28
CA LYS A 33 -2.89 -22.56 -0.49
C LYS A 33 -2.89 -24.09 -0.73
N VAL A 34 -2.42 -24.55 -1.88
CA VAL A 34 -2.31 -25.99 -2.19
C VAL A 34 -1.44 -26.76 -1.18
N TYR A 35 -0.52 -26.05 -0.53
CA TYR A 35 0.36 -26.62 0.51
C TYR A 35 -0.23 -26.48 1.93
N CYS A 36 -1.46 -25.99 2.06
CA CYS A 36 -2.12 -25.78 3.35
C CYS A 36 -3.25 -26.80 3.54
N ASN A 37 -3.20 -27.51 4.66
CA ASN A 37 -4.26 -28.46 5.07
C ASN A 37 -4.88 -27.98 6.38
N ILE A 38 -6.21 -27.94 6.45
CA ILE A 38 -6.94 -27.66 7.69
C ILE A 38 -7.00 -28.96 8.47
N THR A 39 -6.36 -28.98 9.66
CA THR A 39 -6.20 -30.18 10.49
C THR A 39 -7.19 -30.27 11.61
N SER A 40 -7.64 -29.12 12.15
CA SER A 40 -8.62 -29.07 13.23
C SER A 40 -9.53 -27.86 13.06
N ILE A 41 -10.77 -28.01 13.51
CA ILE A 41 -11.79 -26.96 13.53
C ILE A 41 -12.48 -26.99 14.88
N GLU A 42 -12.36 -25.91 15.62
CA GLU A 42 -13.13 -25.67 16.84
C GLU A 42 -14.22 -24.64 16.51
N VAL A 43 -15.45 -25.13 16.35
CA VAL A 43 -16.58 -24.27 16.06
C VAL A 43 -16.98 -23.52 17.32
N GLY A 44 -16.95 -22.21 17.27
CA GLY A 44 -17.34 -21.30 18.33
C GLY A 44 -18.28 -20.21 17.83
N TYR A 45 -18.88 -19.45 18.72
CA TYR A 45 -19.66 -18.27 18.42
C TYR A 45 -19.13 -17.11 19.27
N PRO A 46 -18.84 -15.94 18.70
CA PRO A 46 -19.00 -15.56 17.26
C PRO A 46 -17.88 -16.04 16.33
N GLU A 47 -16.77 -16.55 16.85
CA GLU A 47 -15.58 -16.92 16.10
C GLU A 47 -15.31 -18.42 16.15
N SER A 48 -14.94 -18.98 15.00
CA SER A 48 -14.44 -20.36 14.88
C SER A 48 -12.93 -20.35 14.70
N ARG A 49 -12.27 -21.30 15.38
CA ARG A 49 -10.82 -21.47 15.33
C ARG A 49 -10.44 -22.62 14.41
N TYR A 50 -9.55 -22.36 13.49
CA TYR A 50 -9.01 -23.32 12.52
C TYR A 50 -7.52 -23.52 12.76
N GLU A 51 -7.07 -24.76 12.80
CA GLU A 51 -5.65 -25.10 12.69
C GLU A 51 -5.30 -25.42 11.24
N VAL A 52 -4.39 -24.65 10.66
CA VAL A 52 -3.91 -24.85 9.29
C VAL A 52 -2.46 -25.27 9.33
N GLN A 53 -2.18 -26.43 8.75
CA GLN A 53 -0.82 -26.95 8.61
C GLN A 53 -0.31 -26.66 7.22
N GLU A 54 0.84 -25.99 7.11
CA GLU A 54 1.55 -25.70 5.88
C GLU A 54 2.74 -26.64 5.70
N ASP A 55 2.87 -27.23 4.51
CA ASP A 55 4.04 -28.01 4.10
C ASP A 55 5.08 -27.06 3.48
N ILE A 56 6.16 -26.80 4.23
CA ILE A 56 7.25 -25.92 3.80
C ILE A 56 8.42 -26.77 3.35
N LYS A 57 8.92 -26.50 2.13
CA LYS A 57 10.16 -27.10 1.64
C LYS A 57 11.35 -26.20 2.04
N LEU A 58 12.21 -26.72 2.91
CA LEU A 58 13.43 -26.04 3.33
C LEU A 58 14.62 -26.94 3.03
N ASN A 59 15.51 -26.56 2.09
CA ASN A 59 16.75 -27.29 1.76
C ASN A 59 16.54 -28.79 1.66
N GLU A 60 15.70 -29.26 0.73
CA GLU A 60 15.34 -30.67 0.48
C GLU A 60 14.55 -31.39 1.60
N ARG A 61 14.43 -30.79 2.79
CA ARG A 61 13.60 -31.31 3.87
C ARG A 61 12.21 -30.71 3.86
N LYS A 62 11.20 -31.58 3.95
CA LYS A 62 9.81 -31.13 4.17
C LYS A 62 9.62 -30.87 5.66
N LYS A 63 9.22 -29.65 6.01
CA LYS A 63 8.86 -29.26 7.38
C LYS A 63 7.39 -28.87 7.39
N LYS A 64 6.66 -29.33 8.39
CA LYS A 64 5.27 -28.94 8.63
C LYS A 64 5.23 -27.87 9.67
N LYS A 65 4.54 -26.78 9.38
CA LYS A 65 4.31 -25.68 10.34
C LYS A 65 2.81 -25.49 10.54
N ARG A 66 2.39 -25.28 11.79
CA ARG A 66 0.99 -25.04 12.14
C ARG A 66 0.75 -23.56 12.34
N PHE A 67 -0.41 -23.10 11.89
CA PHE A 67 -0.90 -21.75 12.06
C PHE A 67 -2.33 -21.79 12.55
N THR A 68 -2.68 -20.87 13.43
CA THR A 68 -4.04 -20.70 13.93
C THR A 68 -4.72 -19.59 13.13
N VAL A 69 -5.92 -19.85 12.65
CA VAL A 69 -6.76 -18.88 11.95
C VAL A 69 -8.07 -18.75 12.69
N MET A 70 -8.41 -17.53 13.11
CA MET A 70 -9.71 -17.20 13.70
C MET A 70 -10.61 -16.64 12.59
N PHE A 71 -11.85 -17.11 12.50
CA PHE A 71 -12.81 -16.67 11.49
C PHE A 71 -14.20 -16.45 12.08
N GLU A 72 -14.70 -15.23 11.93
CA GLU A 72 -16.06 -14.84 12.27
C GLU A 72 -16.90 -14.80 10.97
N GLY A 73 -17.83 -15.74 10.82
CA GLY A 73 -18.59 -15.93 9.59
C GLY A 73 -19.55 -14.78 9.27
N GLU A 74 -20.19 -14.18 10.28
CA GLU A 74 -21.19 -13.11 10.08
C GLU A 74 -20.57 -11.82 9.51
N LYS A 75 -19.38 -11.45 10.00
CA LYS A 75 -18.65 -10.24 9.56
C LYS A 75 -17.56 -10.51 8.54
N TYR A 76 -17.36 -11.77 8.19
CA TYR A 76 -16.21 -12.21 7.38
C TYR A 76 -14.87 -11.72 7.94
N HIS A 77 -14.78 -11.59 9.29
CA HIS A 77 -13.56 -11.17 9.94
C HIS A 77 -12.62 -12.37 10.09
N ILE A 78 -11.36 -12.21 9.66
CA ILE A 78 -10.37 -13.27 9.67
C ILE A 78 -9.02 -12.78 10.16
N VAL A 79 -8.43 -13.50 11.10
CA VAL A 79 -7.10 -13.21 11.67
C VAL A 79 -6.27 -14.48 11.61
N CYS A 80 -5.01 -14.36 11.21
CA CYS A 80 -4.08 -15.48 11.14
C CYS A 80 -2.83 -15.23 11.98
N SER A 81 -2.39 -16.22 12.72
CA SER A 81 -1.17 -16.14 13.55
C SER A 81 0.13 -15.91 12.77
N CYS A 82 0.10 -15.95 11.43
CA CYS A 82 1.26 -15.57 10.61
C CYS A 82 1.41 -14.07 10.41
N HIS A 83 0.38 -13.27 10.71
CA HIS A 83 0.34 -11.80 10.63
C HIS A 83 0.73 -11.22 9.25
N LEU A 84 0.58 -11.98 8.16
CA LEU A 84 0.98 -11.50 6.83
C LEU A 84 0.14 -10.29 6.39
N PHE A 85 -1.15 -10.29 6.73
CA PHE A 85 -2.04 -9.18 6.39
C PHE A 85 -1.62 -7.89 7.10
N GLU A 86 -1.31 -7.95 8.37
CA GLU A 86 -0.90 -6.82 9.19
C GLU A 86 0.42 -6.22 8.68
N PHE A 87 1.38 -7.07 8.30
CA PHE A 87 2.68 -6.63 7.80
C PHE A 87 2.66 -6.19 6.33
N ARG A 88 1.99 -6.94 5.45
CA ARG A 88 2.02 -6.71 4.00
C ARG A 88 0.72 -6.19 3.41
N GLY A 89 -0.40 -6.31 4.13
CA GLY A 89 -1.74 -5.95 3.66
C GLY A 89 -2.24 -6.89 2.56
N ILE A 90 -1.82 -8.15 2.61
CA ILE A 90 -2.24 -9.21 1.68
C ILE A 90 -2.66 -10.42 2.51
N LEU A 91 -3.83 -10.98 2.23
CA LEU A 91 -4.29 -12.19 2.88
C LEU A 91 -3.34 -13.36 2.61
N CYS A 92 -2.95 -14.05 3.66
CA CYS A 92 -2.05 -15.19 3.57
C CYS A 92 -2.78 -16.45 3.08
N ARG A 93 -2.03 -17.42 2.60
CA ARG A 93 -2.53 -18.74 2.14
C ARG A 93 -3.34 -19.48 3.21
N HIS A 94 -3.01 -19.31 4.48
CA HIS A 94 -3.75 -19.92 5.60
C HIS A 94 -5.17 -19.34 5.72
N ALA A 95 -5.28 -18.00 5.74
CA ALA A 95 -6.56 -17.31 5.76
C ALA A 95 -7.40 -17.63 4.50
N LEU A 96 -6.77 -17.61 3.32
CA LEU A 96 -7.42 -17.95 2.06
C LEU A 96 -7.94 -19.40 2.06
N SER A 97 -7.22 -20.35 2.69
CA SER A 97 -7.67 -21.73 2.82
C SER A 97 -8.95 -21.84 3.65
N VAL A 98 -9.05 -21.08 4.75
CA VAL A 98 -10.25 -21.04 5.60
C VAL A 98 -11.42 -20.35 4.91
N LEU A 99 -11.18 -19.20 4.24
CA LEU A 99 -12.23 -18.48 3.51
C LEU A 99 -12.83 -19.34 2.39
N ILE A 100 -11.99 -20.01 1.60
CA ILE A 100 -12.45 -20.88 0.52
C ILE A 100 -13.19 -22.10 1.07
N ARG A 101 -12.75 -22.67 2.20
CA ARG A 101 -13.48 -23.77 2.85
C ARG A 101 -14.87 -23.36 3.30
N ASN A 102 -15.06 -22.12 3.74
CA ASN A 102 -16.35 -21.57 4.15
C ASN A 102 -17.14 -20.94 2.98
N ASP A 103 -16.80 -21.27 1.74
CA ASP A 103 -17.45 -20.81 0.50
C ASP A 103 -17.56 -19.27 0.38
N VAL A 104 -16.59 -18.53 0.94
CA VAL A 104 -16.53 -17.08 0.80
C VAL A 104 -16.10 -16.75 -0.62
N LYS A 105 -17.03 -16.18 -1.40
CA LYS A 105 -16.81 -15.83 -2.81
C LYS A 105 -16.17 -14.46 -3.01
N PHE A 106 -16.48 -13.52 -2.13
CA PHE A 106 -15.98 -12.16 -2.19
C PHE A 106 -15.39 -11.75 -0.85
N ILE A 107 -14.24 -11.10 -0.91
CA ILE A 107 -13.56 -10.59 0.27
C ILE A 107 -14.10 -9.19 0.60
N PRO A 108 -14.40 -8.88 1.88
CA PRO A 108 -14.81 -7.55 2.30
C PRO A 108 -13.77 -6.47 1.97
N ASP A 109 -14.25 -5.25 1.74
CA ASP A 109 -13.39 -4.10 1.40
C ASP A 109 -12.37 -3.76 2.51
N SER A 110 -12.63 -4.16 3.76
CA SER A 110 -11.68 -4.03 4.87
C SER A 110 -10.34 -4.72 4.62
N TYR A 111 -10.31 -5.76 3.79
CA TYR A 111 -9.09 -6.48 3.38
C TYR A 111 -8.49 -5.98 2.07
N ILE A 112 -9.15 -5.01 1.41
CA ILE A 112 -8.67 -4.41 0.16
C ILE A 112 -8.08 -3.03 0.46
N LEU A 113 -6.79 -3.00 0.80
CA LEU A 113 -6.15 -1.76 1.23
C LEU A 113 -6.06 -0.74 0.10
N ARG A 114 -6.54 0.49 0.38
CA ARG A 114 -6.52 1.60 -0.57
C ARG A 114 -5.13 1.83 -1.20
N ARG A 115 -4.06 1.69 -0.41
CA ARG A 115 -2.68 1.87 -0.89
C ARG A 115 -2.26 0.90 -2.00
N TRP A 116 -2.97 -0.21 -2.21
CA TRP A 116 -2.64 -1.21 -3.21
C TRP A 116 -3.55 -1.17 -4.44
N ARG A 117 -4.61 -0.36 -4.38
CA ARG A 117 -5.56 -0.22 -5.48
C ARG A 117 -4.95 0.51 -6.67
N ARG A 118 -5.32 0.08 -7.88
CA ARG A 118 -4.87 0.69 -9.14
C ARG A 118 -5.63 1.98 -9.51
N ASP A 119 -6.85 2.14 -8.98
CA ASP A 119 -7.72 3.30 -9.22
C ASP A 119 -7.35 4.51 -8.35
N VAL A 120 -6.42 4.38 -7.43
CA VAL A 120 -5.96 5.49 -6.59
C VAL A 120 -4.98 6.36 -7.35
N CYS A 121 -5.41 7.57 -7.67
CA CYS A 121 -4.53 8.60 -8.20
C CYS A 121 -3.55 9.06 -7.09
N ARG A 122 -2.26 8.88 -7.33
CA ARG A 122 -1.19 9.30 -6.42
C ARG A 122 -0.42 10.44 -7.07
N ALA A 123 -0.53 11.65 -6.50
CA ALA A 123 0.16 12.83 -7.05
C ALA A 123 1.68 12.63 -7.19
N TYR A 124 2.28 11.86 -6.27
CA TYR A 124 3.72 11.59 -6.25
C TYR A 124 4.19 10.42 -7.16
N THR A 125 3.27 9.68 -7.80
CA THR A 125 3.67 8.57 -8.70
C THR A 125 4.04 9.03 -10.10
N ARG A 126 3.90 10.30 -10.41
CA ARG A 126 4.38 10.90 -11.66
C ARG A 126 5.87 11.23 -11.59
N VAL A 127 6.66 10.35 -10.97
CA VAL A 127 8.12 10.46 -10.97
C VAL A 127 8.63 10.07 -12.35
N LYS A 128 9.55 10.88 -12.90
CA LYS A 128 10.20 10.59 -14.17
C LYS A 128 11.03 9.32 -14.04
N ILE A 129 10.52 8.21 -14.59
CA ILE A 129 11.23 6.93 -14.63
C ILE A 129 11.91 6.86 -15.99
N ASN A 130 13.21 7.14 -16.01
CA ASN A 130 14.04 6.98 -17.20
C ASN A 130 14.40 5.50 -17.42
N TYR A 131 13.42 4.68 -17.82
CA TYR A 131 13.74 3.37 -18.37
C TYR A 131 13.79 3.46 -19.90
N ASN A 132 14.93 3.09 -20.50
CA ASN A 132 15.06 2.91 -21.94
C ASN A 132 13.99 1.93 -22.44
N GLY A 133 13.04 2.43 -23.25
CA GLY A 133 12.01 1.62 -23.88
C GLY A 133 10.55 1.87 -23.44
N TRP A 134 10.29 2.80 -22.51
CA TRP A 134 8.91 3.19 -22.17
C TRP A 134 8.44 4.34 -23.06
N VAL A 135 7.36 4.12 -23.77
CA VAL A 135 6.68 5.19 -24.53
C VAL A 135 5.97 6.09 -23.52
N SER A 136 6.42 7.34 -23.40
CA SER A 136 5.78 8.34 -22.55
C SER A 136 4.41 8.70 -23.11
N THR A 137 3.37 8.69 -22.28
CA THR A 137 2.07 9.21 -22.71
C THR A 137 2.12 10.73 -22.91
N PRO A 138 1.25 11.31 -23.75
CA PRO A 138 1.19 12.77 -23.91
C PRO A 138 0.97 13.52 -22.58
N GLU A 139 0.23 12.94 -21.64
CA GLU A 139 0.03 13.50 -20.31
C GLU A 139 1.34 13.50 -19.51
N GLN A 140 2.12 12.44 -19.60
CA GLN A 140 3.41 12.35 -18.91
C GLN A 140 4.40 13.38 -19.45
N VAL A 141 4.45 13.57 -20.76
CA VAL A 141 5.31 14.59 -21.39
C VAL A 141 4.94 15.99 -20.90
N ARG A 142 3.65 16.33 -20.89
CA ARG A 142 3.19 17.63 -20.37
C ARG A 142 3.53 17.83 -18.91
N TYR A 143 3.36 16.80 -18.07
CA TYR A 143 3.72 16.85 -16.66
C TYR A 143 5.23 17.08 -16.46
N ASP A 144 6.08 16.34 -17.19
CA ASP A 144 7.54 16.48 -17.10
C ASP A 144 7.99 17.88 -17.54
N GLN A 145 7.36 18.47 -18.57
CA GLN A 145 7.63 19.83 -19.01
C GLN A 145 7.27 20.86 -17.93
N LEU A 146 6.09 20.76 -17.32
CA LEU A 146 5.63 21.63 -16.24
C LEU A 146 6.56 21.53 -15.02
N GLN A 147 6.90 20.33 -14.61
CA GLN A 147 7.81 20.08 -13.50
C GLN A 147 9.20 20.69 -13.76
N SER A 148 9.75 20.50 -14.97
CA SER A 148 11.03 21.04 -15.36
C SER A 148 11.05 22.58 -15.34
N LEU A 149 10.01 23.21 -15.85
CA LEU A 149 9.87 24.68 -15.83
C LEU A 149 9.73 25.22 -14.40
N SER A 150 8.88 24.59 -13.58
CA SER A 150 8.71 25.00 -12.18
C SER A 150 10.01 24.87 -11.40
N ALA A 151 10.76 23.79 -11.59
CA ALA A 151 12.05 23.62 -10.94
C ALA A 151 13.10 24.67 -11.36
N LYS A 152 13.13 25.03 -12.66
CA LYS A 152 14.02 26.10 -13.15
C LYS A 152 13.68 27.45 -12.53
N VAL A 153 12.39 27.79 -12.47
CA VAL A 153 11.96 29.07 -11.85
C VAL A 153 12.27 29.05 -10.36
N ALA A 154 11.97 27.96 -9.65
CA ALA A 154 12.27 27.83 -8.23
C ALA A 154 13.78 28.05 -7.94
N ASN A 155 14.67 27.46 -8.73
CA ASN A 155 16.11 27.67 -8.59
C ASN A 155 16.57 29.12 -8.83
N LEU A 156 15.83 29.90 -9.65
CA LEU A 156 16.16 31.30 -9.92
C LEU A 156 15.62 32.28 -8.86
N VAL A 157 14.63 31.87 -8.09
CA VAL A 157 13.98 32.76 -7.11
C VAL A 157 14.33 32.42 -5.67
N VAL A 158 14.89 31.24 -5.41
CA VAL A 158 15.12 30.72 -4.04
C VAL A 158 16.05 31.60 -3.20
N ASP A 159 16.99 32.32 -3.84
CA ASP A 159 17.94 33.19 -3.17
C ASP A 159 17.37 34.59 -2.85
N ASP A 160 16.16 34.91 -3.34
CA ASP A 160 15.49 36.20 -3.15
C ASP A 160 14.11 35.98 -2.52
N GLU A 161 13.96 36.40 -1.27
CA GLU A 161 12.76 36.17 -0.49
C GLU A 161 11.50 36.85 -1.13
N GLU A 162 11.65 38.05 -1.67
CA GLU A 162 10.54 38.78 -2.29
C GLU A 162 10.10 38.12 -3.61
N ARG A 163 11.03 37.65 -4.41
CA ARG A 163 10.72 36.88 -5.64
C ARG A 163 10.09 35.54 -5.32
N THR A 164 10.58 34.85 -4.31
CA THR A 164 10.02 33.60 -3.83
C THR A 164 8.58 33.79 -3.38
N ARG A 165 8.29 34.81 -2.58
CA ARG A 165 6.96 35.14 -2.11
C ARG A 165 5.99 35.39 -3.29
N LYS A 166 6.39 36.21 -4.26
CA LYS A 166 5.58 36.48 -5.46
C LYS A 166 5.32 35.24 -6.29
N PHE A 167 6.29 34.37 -6.41
CA PHE A 167 6.12 33.11 -7.16
C PHE A 167 5.20 32.14 -6.44
N MET A 168 5.28 32.02 -5.13
CA MET A 168 4.37 31.23 -4.31
C MET A 168 2.92 31.73 -4.43
N GLU A 169 2.70 33.03 -4.32
CA GLU A 169 1.38 33.65 -4.48
C GLU A 169 0.78 33.36 -5.87
N LEU A 170 1.60 33.46 -6.93
CA LEU A 170 1.18 33.12 -8.28
C LEU A 170 0.76 31.64 -8.41
N LEU A 171 1.52 30.71 -7.84
CA LEU A 171 1.19 29.29 -7.85
C LEU A 171 -0.09 29.00 -7.06
N GLU A 172 -0.28 29.61 -5.90
CA GLU A 172 -1.48 29.45 -5.07
C GLU A 172 -2.72 29.98 -5.79
N ASN A 173 -2.63 31.14 -6.45
CA ASN A 173 -3.71 31.67 -7.26
C ASN A 173 -4.09 30.75 -8.42
N GLN A 174 -3.10 30.19 -9.12
CA GLN A 174 -3.36 29.20 -10.18
C GLN A 174 -3.96 27.91 -9.65
N LEU A 175 -3.49 27.43 -8.49
CA LEU A 175 -4.03 26.24 -7.85
C LEU A 175 -5.52 26.43 -7.51
N ASN A 176 -5.88 27.57 -6.92
CA ASN A 176 -7.26 27.90 -6.57
C ASN A 176 -8.15 27.99 -7.82
N ASN A 177 -7.70 28.66 -8.88
CA ASN A 177 -8.44 28.79 -10.14
C ASN A 177 -8.68 27.41 -10.80
N LEU A 178 -7.67 26.55 -10.85
CA LEU A 178 -7.77 25.22 -11.44
C LEU A 178 -8.65 24.29 -10.59
N THR A 179 -8.60 24.40 -9.27
CA THR A 179 -9.43 23.60 -8.36
C THR A 179 -10.91 23.92 -8.50
N ILE A 180 -11.26 25.19 -8.75
CA ILE A 180 -12.65 25.62 -9.00
C ILE A 180 -13.13 25.10 -10.37
N SER A 181 -12.25 25.02 -11.36
CA SER A 181 -12.59 24.68 -12.75
C SER A 181 -12.72 23.18 -13.02
N ILE A 182 -12.24 22.30 -12.13
CA ILE A 182 -12.32 20.85 -12.30
C ILE A 182 -13.62 20.37 -11.65
N PRO A 183 -14.61 19.83 -12.41
CA PRO A 183 -15.76 19.19 -11.80
C PRO A 183 -15.25 18.03 -10.93
N ARG A 184 -15.71 17.97 -9.68
CA ARG A 184 -15.37 16.90 -8.73
C ARG A 184 -15.92 15.57 -9.23
N THR A 185 -15.21 14.93 -10.14
CA THR A 185 -15.37 13.49 -10.34
C THR A 185 -14.86 12.83 -9.06
N ASN A 186 -15.70 12.02 -8.43
CA ASN A 186 -15.53 11.37 -7.14
C ASN A 186 -14.20 10.60 -7.00
N CYS A 187 -13.08 11.32 -6.90
CA CYS A 187 -11.84 10.84 -6.32
C CYS A 187 -11.77 11.46 -4.93
N GLY A 188 -12.18 10.71 -3.90
CA GLY A 188 -12.33 11.17 -2.54
C GLY A 188 -11.11 11.91 -2.01
N SER A 189 -11.13 13.22 -2.13
CA SER A 189 -10.19 14.15 -1.51
C SER A 189 -10.65 14.47 -0.10
N ASN A 190 -10.30 13.60 0.86
CA ASN A 190 -10.20 13.95 2.27
C ASN A 190 -8.72 14.02 2.65
N LEU A 191 -8.04 15.08 2.23
CA LEU A 191 -6.67 15.39 2.66
C LEU A 191 -6.41 16.90 2.60
N LEU A 192 -7.29 17.72 3.21
CA LEU A 192 -6.98 19.10 3.57
C LEU A 192 -7.92 19.53 4.71
N SER A 193 -7.75 18.94 5.88
CA SER A 193 -8.12 19.58 7.14
C SER A 193 -7.44 18.82 8.27
N GLN A 194 -6.44 19.41 8.79
CA GLN A 194 -5.81 19.36 10.11
C GLN A 194 -4.29 19.25 10.01
N GLY A 195 -3.66 20.34 10.38
CA GLY A 195 -2.22 20.38 10.56
C GLY A 195 -1.64 21.77 10.39
N SER A 196 -2.22 22.79 11.06
CA SER A 196 -1.50 24.03 11.38
C SER A 196 -0.37 23.65 12.36
N VAL A 197 0.79 23.36 11.83
CA VAL A 197 2.02 23.26 12.62
C VAL A 197 2.47 24.69 12.90
N GLN A 198 2.21 25.16 14.12
CA GLN A 198 2.87 26.34 14.67
C GLN A 198 4.35 26.00 14.84
N ILE A 199 5.18 26.62 14.02
CA ILE A 199 6.63 26.64 14.24
C ILE A 199 6.88 27.69 15.32
N SER A 200 7.01 27.26 16.58
CA SER A 200 7.60 28.06 17.63
C SER A 200 9.12 28.03 17.45
N SER A 201 9.63 29.22 17.13
CA SER A 201 11.06 29.53 17.18
C SER A 201 11.53 29.51 18.64
N ASP A 202 12.27 28.48 19.03
CA ASP A 202 13.12 28.54 20.20
C ASP A 202 14.54 28.10 19.83
N CYS A 203 15.38 29.12 19.76
CA CYS A 203 16.84 29.03 19.63
C CYS A 203 17.43 28.73 21.01
N GLY A 204 18.10 27.60 21.21
CA GLY A 204 18.67 27.28 22.52
C GLY A 204 19.68 26.15 22.54
N LYS A 205 20.94 26.51 22.28
CA LYS A 205 22.20 25.96 22.85
C LYS A 205 22.52 24.47 22.78
N ALA A 206 23.60 24.21 22.09
CA ALA A 206 24.42 23.01 22.06
C ALA A 206 24.80 22.48 23.44
N ALA A 207 24.70 21.16 23.62
CA ALA A 207 25.49 20.42 24.59
C ALA A 207 26.13 19.25 23.90
N ARG A 208 27.46 19.30 23.81
CA ARG A 208 28.30 18.17 23.41
C ARG A 208 28.29 17.14 24.55
N THR A 209 27.98 15.90 24.24
CA THR A 209 28.37 14.76 25.06
C THR A 209 29.08 13.73 24.20
N SER A 210 30.32 13.55 24.56
CA SER A 210 31.27 12.57 24.03
C SER A 210 30.82 11.14 24.33
N PHE A 211 30.76 10.30 23.30
CA PHE A 211 30.68 8.85 23.46
C PHE A 211 32.08 8.26 23.55
N GLY A 212 32.43 7.74 24.73
CA GLY A 212 33.62 6.93 24.94
C GLY A 212 33.43 5.53 24.40
N LEU A 213 34.39 5.10 23.62
CA LEU A 213 34.64 3.71 23.21
C LEU A 213 35.14 2.93 24.44
N ILE A 214 34.49 1.85 24.81
CA ILE A 214 35.07 0.80 25.63
C ILE A 214 35.29 -0.42 24.78
N LEU A 215 36.56 -0.70 24.53
CA LEU A 215 37.10 -1.99 24.10
C LEU A 215 37.44 -2.78 25.35
N ASP A 216 37.09 -4.07 25.36
CA ASP A 216 37.64 -5.02 26.33
C ASP A 216 37.57 -6.45 25.97
N PRO A 217 38.43 -7.22 26.67
CA PRO A 217 39.47 -8.04 26.07
C PRO A 217 39.01 -9.42 25.67
#